data_6ad498ebd8d73d91cf7eb915303329ce
#
_entry.id   6ad498ebd8d73d91cf7eb915303329ce
#
_cell.length_a   1.000
_cell.length_b   1.000
_cell.length_c   1.000
_cell.angle_alpha   90.00
_cell.angle_beta   90.00
_cell.angle_gamma   90.00
#
_symmetry.space_group_name_H-M   'P 1'
#
loop_
_entity.id
_entity.type
_entity.pdbx_description
1 polymer ?
#
loop_
_entity_poly.entity_id
_entity_poly.type
_entity_poly.pdbx_seq_one_letter_code
_entity_poly.pdbx_strand_id
1 'polypeptide(L)'
;SIGFVINQVVSRLFITPEVVIRINIFGKTILPMAEIDCYEDGKKDITLYATRLSKFISISEDYNGFESIVAWAHSQFQNKEDIDKQQETEEMLSDLHYGASEEDIQNKANKLKKIIYPLNVLTIIVVLFIVFLSSFIHDFIVSIAALLPLVAVFLYNKSHGLAKFLISKTDPHPSLMGIGGAATAGLLYSAWRENLLHIPSQFWLIVLVVTLILTYLCTRNERITPTYGQRDLLLVIGATLIGCFVYSYSTLVFCNITFDQSKPKYYDSSIKDKSYTSGKGRR
;
A
#
# COMPACT_ATOMS: atom_id res chain seq x y z
N SER A 1 -1.62 12.49 25.32
CA SER A 1 -1.18 11.83 26.56
C SER A 1 -0.22 12.75 27.32
N ILE A 2 -0.27 12.75 28.66
CA ILE A 2 0.51 13.62 29.55
C ILE A 2 2.03 13.51 29.24
N GLY A 3 2.55 12.34 28.93
CA GLY A 3 3.96 12.15 28.60
C GLY A 3 4.41 12.89 27.33
N PHE A 4 3.53 13.06 26.34
CA PHE A 4 3.85 13.82 25.13
C PHE A 4 3.99 15.31 25.42
N VAL A 5 3.09 15.90 26.23
CA VAL A 5 3.13 17.30 26.62
C VAL A 5 4.38 17.62 27.46
N ILE A 6 4.75 16.75 28.40
CA ILE A 6 5.96 16.93 29.21
C ILE A 6 7.22 16.88 28.32
N ASN A 7 7.25 16.01 27.32
CA ASN A 7 8.39 15.90 26.40
C ASN A 7 8.58 17.18 25.57
N GLN A 8 7.51 17.84 25.13
CA GLN A 8 7.58 19.10 24.39
C GLN A 8 8.14 20.24 25.26
N VAL A 9 7.72 20.32 26.52
CA VAL A 9 8.15 21.40 27.44
C VAL A 9 9.63 21.28 27.83
N VAL A 10 10.20 20.08 27.87
CA VAL A 10 11.59 19.83 28.31
C VAL A 10 12.56 19.64 27.15
N SER A 11 12.06 19.46 25.92
CA SER A 11 12.91 19.21 24.77
C SER A 11 13.69 20.46 24.35
N ARG A 12 15.02 20.36 24.32
CA ARG A 12 15.92 21.42 23.86
C ARG A 12 16.74 20.94 22.68
N LEU A 13 16.86 21.80 21.66
CA LEU A 13 17.67 21.57 20.48
C LEU A 13 18.82 22.59 20.44
N PHE A 14 20.02 22.14 20.19
CA PHE A 14 21.20 22.96 19.98
C PHE A 14 21.83 22.56 18.65
N ILE A 15 21.99 23.53 17.76
CA ILE A 15 22.67 23.35 16.48
C ILE A 15 23.95 24.21 16.52
N THR A 16 25.09 23.56 16.38
CA THR A 16 26.40 24.22 16.31
C THR A 16 27.09 23.77 15.02
N PRO A 17 28.17 24.43 14.58
CA PRO A 17 28.90 23.99 13.39
C PRO A 17 29.47 22.57 13.45
N GLU A 18 29.63 22.02 14.66
CA GLU A 18 30.23 20.71 14.88
C GLU A 18 29.21 19.62 15.18
N VAL A 19 28.10 19.95 15.84
CA VAL A 19 27.15 18.94 16.34
C VAL A 19 25.73 19.47 16.38
N VAL A 20 24.76 18.57 16.19
CA VAL A 20 23.36 18.76 16.53
C VAL A 20 23.04 17.95 17.79
N ILE A 21 22.52 18.61 18.81
CA ILE A 21 22.21 18.01 20.11
C ILE A 21 20.73 18.18 20.40
N ARG A 22 20.03 17.08 20.64
CA ARG A 22 18.67 17.08 21.18
C ARG A 22 18.68 16.51 22.58
N ILE A 23 18.12 17.26 23.53
CA ILE A 23 17.90 16.82 24.90
C ILE A 23 16.40 16.71 25.11
N ASN A 24 15.94 15.58 25.61
CA ASN A 24 14.53 15.34 25.95
C ASN A 24 14.45 14.52 27.25
N ILE A 25 13.24 14.19 27.70
CA ILE A 25 13.01 13.42 28.93
C ILE A 25 13.62 11.98 28.88
N PHE A 26 13.87 11.47 27.66
CA PHE A 26 14.44 10.11 27.46
C PHE A 26 15.95 10.10 27.35
N GLY A 27 16.60 11.29 27.34
CA GLY A 27 18.03 11.40 27.28
C GLY A 27 18.56 12.44 26.31
N LYS A 28 19.84 12.34 26.01
CA LYS A 28 20.58 13.23 25.11
C LYS A 28 20.99 12.47 23.85
N THR A 29 20.60 12.98 22.69
CA THR A 29 21.07 12.48 21.39
C THR A 29 22.03 13.50 20.80
N ILE A 30 23.18 13.06 20.34
CA ILE A 30 24.22 13.88 19.71
C ILE A 30 24.48 13.32 18.33
N LEU A 31 24.37 14.18 17.30
CA LEU A 31 24.78 13.89 15.93
C LEU A 31 25.94 14.82 15.56
N PRO A 32 27.16 14.32 15.33
CA PRO A 32 28.24 15.10 14.75
C PRO A 32 27.82 15.60 13.36
N MET A 33 28.06 16.87 13.05
CA MET A 33 27.66 17.49 11.78
C MET A 33 28.27 16.74 10.58
N ALA A 34 29.50 16.29 10.70
CA ALA A 34 30.21 15.53 9.64
C ALA A 34 29.63 14.13 9.37
N GLU A 35 28.81 13.61 10.27
CA GLU A 35 28.19 12.28 10.15
C GLU A 35 26.72 12.35 9.70
N ILE A 36 26.17 13.57 9.53
CA ILE A 36 24.79 13.75 9.01
C ILE A 36 24.85 13.58 7.51
N ASP A 37 24.19 12.53 7.02
CA ASP A 37 24.19 12.17 5.59
C ASP A 37 23.03 12.82 4.83
N CYS A 38 21.85 12.85 5.45
CA CYS A 38 20.63 13.30 4.77
C CYS A 38 19.57 13.78 5.76
N TYR A 39 18.53 14.41 5.19
CA TYR A 39 17.32 14.77 5.91
C TYR A 39 16.07 14.15 5.26
N GLU A 40 15.00 14.06 6.02
CA GLU A 40 13.68 13.65 5.55
C GLU A 40 12.62 14.64 6.06
N ASP A 41 11.80 15.14 5.14
CA ASP A 41 10.70 16.03 5.46
C ASP A 41 9.48 15.23 5.88
N GLY A 42 9.06 15.36 7.15
CA GLY A 42 7.77 14.91 7.63
C GLY A 42 6.67 15.96 7.42
N LYS A 43 5.43 15.64 7.81
CA LYS A 43 4.31 16.61 7.72
C LYS A 43 4.46 17.80 8.68
N LYS A 44 5.09 17.59 9.84
CA LYS A 44 5.21 18.52 10.96
C LYS A 44 6.58 18.48 11.62
N ASP A 45 7.52 17.82 11.00
CA ASP A 45 8.88 17.64 11.50
C ASP A 45 9.87 17.50 10.35
N ILE A 46 11.12 17.72 10.64
CA ILE A 46 12.25 17.37 9.80
C ILE A 46 13.15 16.42 10.57
N THR A 47 13.58 15.33 9.95
CA THR A 47 14.43 14.34 10.59
C THR A 47 15.80 14.34 9.91
N LEU A 48 16.87 14.52 10.72
CA LEU A 48 18.26 14.44 10.30
C LEU A 48 18.79 13.03 10.59
N TYR A 49 19.43 12.40 9.62
CA TYR A 49 19.97 11.04 9.73
C TYR A 49 21.47 11.04 9.71
N ALA A 50 22.06 10.23 10.61
CA ALA A 50 23.44 9.82 10.59
C ALA A 50 23.47 8.30 10.42
N THR A 51 23.40 7.85 9.17
CA THR A 51 23.17 6.43 8.81
C THR A 51 24.29 5.54 9.35
N ARG A 52 25.55 5.98 9.27
CA ARG A 52 26.71 5.26 9.80
C ARG A 52 26.63 5.00 11.31
N LEU A 53 26.01 5.91 12.04
CA LEU A 53 25.82 5.79 13.49
C LEU A 53 24.51 5.11 13.87
N SER A 54 23.65 4.80 12.89
CA SER A 54 22.27 4.33 13.10
C SER A 54 21.49 5.25 14.04
N LYS A 55 21.71 6.56 13.92
CA LYS A 55 21.09 7.60 14.76
C LYS A 55 20.33 8.60 13.91
N PHE A 56 19.31 9.18 14.51
CA PHE A 56 18.54 10.28 13.92
C PHE A 56 18.07 11.28 14.98
N ILE A 57 17.81 12.50 14.54
CA ILE A 57 17.16 13.53 15.36
C ILE A 57 15.95 14.06 14.54
N SER A 58 14.74 13.87 15.06
CA SER A 58 13.54 14.49 14.53
C SER A 58 13.30 15.82 15.25
N ILE A 59 13.02 16.87 14.49
CA ILE A 59 12.81 18.26 14.94
C ILE A 59 11.39 18.63 14.53
N SER A 60 10.51 18.87 15.50
CA SER A 60 9.10 19.16 15.21
C SER A 60 8.85 20.65 14.95
N GLU A 61 7.72 21.00 14.32
CA GLU A 61 7.28 22.37 14.07
C GLU A 61 7.13 23.24 15.35
N ASP A 62 7.07 22.60 16.53
CA ASP A 62 6.93 23.28 17.82
C ASP A 62 8.21 24.02 18.27
N TYR A 63 9.35 23.77 17.63
CA TYR A 63 10.58 24.48 17.96
C TYR A 63 10.58 25.89 17.36
N ASN A 64 10.96 26.87 18.19
CA ASN A 64 11.14 28.25 17.71
C ASN A 64 12.17 28.29 16.57
N GLY A 65 11.80 28.95 15.47
CA GLY A 65 12.69 29.07 14.31
C GLY A 65 12.72 27.81 13.43
N PHE A 66 11.71 26.93 13.52
CA PHE A 66 11.61 25.70 12.74
C PHE A 66 11.85 25.93 11.24
N GLU A 67 11.21 26.95 10.64
CA GLU A 67 11.40 27.29 9.23
C GLU A 67 12.87 27.59 8.87
N SER A 68 13.59 28.27 9.77
CA SER A 68 15.03 28.53 9.56
C SER A 68 15.86 27.26 9.65
N ILE A 69 15.47 26.31 10.52
CA ILE A 69 16.11 25.01 10.65
C ILE A 69 15.86 24.17 9.41
N VAL A 70 14.64 24.16 8.89
CA VAL A 70 14.28 23.49 7.63
C VAL A 70 15.11 24.05 6.46
N ALA A 71 15.11 25.39 6.28
CA ALA A 71 15.89 26.05 5.23
C ALA A 71 17.38 25.74 5.34
N TRP A 72 17.93 25.72 6.55
CA TRP A 72 19.31 25.33 6.81
C TRP A 72 19.57 23.87 6.43
N ALA A 73 18.72 22.94 6.87
CA ALA A 73 18.88 21.51 6.54
C ALA A 73 18.83 21.26 5.02
N HIS A 74 17.88 21.91 4.33
CA HIS A 74 17.78 21.85 2.86
C HIS A 74 19.02 22.41 2.14
N SER A 75 19.70 23.39 2.74
CA SER A 75 20.92 23.97 2.14
C SER A 75 22.18 23.14 2.38
N GLN A 76 22.22 22.31 3.41
CA GLN A 76 23.41 21.57 3.83
C GLN A 76 23.41 20.10 3.45
N PHE A 77 22.21 19.49 3.40
CA PHE A 77 22.08 18.05 3.23
C PHE A 77 21.19 17.70 2.03
N GLN A 78 21.31 16.46 1.56
CA GLN A 78 20.43 15.92 0.52
C GLN A 78 19.16 15.33 1.14
N ASN A 79 18.05 15.39 0.39
CA ASN A 79 16.83 14.73 0.80
C ASN A 79 16.99 13.22 0.70
N LYS A 80 16.64 12.51 1.77
CA LYS A 80 16.69 11.05 1.83
C LYS A 80 15.84 10.40 0.74
N GLU A 81 14.63 10.94 0.49
CA GLU A 81 13.76 10.43 -0.58
C GLU A 81 14.45 10.48 -1.97
N ASP A 82 15.25 11.51 -2.25
CA ASP A 82 15.96 11.63 -3.51
C ASP A 82 17.12 10.63 -3.61
N ILE A 83 17.86 10.44 -2.50
CA ILE A 83 18.94 9.44 -2.40
C ILE A 83 18.36 8.04 -2.61
N ASP A 84 17.32 7.68 -1.86
CA ASP A 84 16.67 6.37 -1.93
C ASP A 84 16.14 6.11 -3.34
N LYS A 85 15.51 7.12 -3.97
CA LYS A 85 15.00 7.03 -5.34
C LYS A 85 16.10 6.84 -6.39
N GLN A 86 17.23 7.53 -6.22
CA GLN A 86 18.39 7.34 -7.11
C GLN A 86 18.93 5.92 -6.97
N GLN A 87 19.14 5.45 -5.73
CA GLN A 87 19.67 4.13 -5.46
C GLN A 87 18.72 3.04 -5.99
N GLU A 88 17.41 3.11 -5.72
CA GLU A 88 16.43 2.16 -6.24
C GLU A 88 16.36 2.17 -7.78
N THR A 89 16.57 3.35 -8.39
CA THR A 89 16.62 3.48 -9.87
C THR A 89 17.87 2.81 -10.44
N GLU A 90 19.03 3.03 -9.84
CA GLU A 90 20.29 2.39 -10.24
C GLU A 90 20.21 0.87 -10.07
N GLU A 91 19.66 0.39 -8.96
CA GLU A 91 19.43 -1.04 -8.72
C GLU A 91 18.51 -1.65 -9.79
N MET A 92 17.38 -0.99 -10.10
CA MET A 92 16.47 -1.45 -11.16
C MET A 92 17.16 -1.51 -12.53
N LEU A 93 17.94 -0.48 -12.89
CA LEU A 93 18.60 -0.39 -14.19
C LEU A 93 19.79 -1.34 -14.32
N SER A 94 20.46 -1.67 -13.21
CA SER A 94 21.57 -2.62 -13.18
C SER A 94 21.15 -4.09 -13.21
N ASP A 95 19.87 -4.40 -12.90
CA ASP A 95 19.38 -5.79 -12.90
C ASP A 95 19.08 -6.29 -14.33
N LEU A 96 20.06 -6.98 -14.91
CA LEU A 96 19.98 -7.60 -16.24
C LEU A 96 18.84 -8.61 -16.42
N HIS A 97 18.14 -8.96 -15.35
CA HIS A 97 16.93 -9.77 -15.44
C HIS A 97 15.80 -9.07 -16.19
N TYR A 98 15.71 -7.75 -16.05
CA TYR A 98 14.66 -6.95 -16.68
C TYR A 98 14.99 -6.60 -18.15
N GLY A 99 16.25 -6.66 -18.56
CA GLY A 99 16.65 -6.33 -19.93
C GLY A 99 18.12 -6.52 -20.22
N ALA A 100 18.49 -6.39 -21.49
CA ALA A 100 19.87 -6.59 -21.96
C ALA A 100 20.79 -5.40 -21.67
N SER A 101 20.23 -4.21 -21.44
CA SER A 101 20.95 -2.98 -21.11
C SER A 101 20.06 -2.05 -20.29
N GLU A 102 20.66 -1.06 -19.62
CA GLU A 102 19.94 -0.02 -18.87
C GLU A 102 18.92 0.72 -19.75
N GLU A 103 19.28 1.03 -21.00
CA GLU A 103 18.39 1.69 -21.95
C GLU A 103 17.18 0.79 -22.30
N ASP A 104 17.40 -0.51 -22.51
CA ASP A 104 16.33 -1.48 -22.78
C ASP A 104 15.37 -1.59 -21.57
N ILE A 105 15.92 -1.66 -20.35
CA ILE A 105 15.15 -1.70 -19.11
C ILE A 105 14.31 -0.42 -18.95
N GLN A 106 14.91 0.74 -19.13
CA GLN A 106 14.24 2.04 -19.07
C GLN A 106 13.10 2.14 -20.11
N ASN A 107 13.36 1.71 -21.34
CA ASN A 107 12.36 1.69 -22.40
C ASN A 107 11.19 0.77 -22.08
N LYS A 108 11.45 -0.44 -21.52
CA LYS A 108 10.42 -1.37 -21.07
C LYS A 108 9.59 -0.79 -19.91
N ALA A 109 10.25 -0.19 -18.91
CA ALA A 109 9.58 0.45 -17.79
C ALA A 109 8.66 1.59 -18.26
N ASN A 110 9.14 2.43 -19.20
CA ASN A 110 8.36 3.53 -19.76
C ASN A 110 7.16 3.03 -20.60
N LYS A 111 7.32 1.94 -21.36
CA LYS A 111 6.20 1.31 -22.08
C LYS A 111 5.16 0.75 -21.11
N LEU A 112 5.59 0.09 -20.03
CA LEU A 112 4.70 -0.42 -18.99
C LEU A 112 3.95 0.72 -18.27
N LYS A 113 4.64 1.81 -17.91
CA LYS A 113 3.99 2.99 -17.29
C LYS A 113 2.89 3.56 -18.18
N LYS A 114 3.09 3.63 -19.49
CA LYS A 114 2.07 4.11 -20.45
C LYS A 114 0.83 3.22 -20.51
N ILE A 115 0.94 1.94 -20.18
CA ILE A 115 -0.19 0.99 -20.14
C ILE A 115 -0.82 0.96 -18.75
N ILE A 116 0.00 0.89 -17.71
CA ILE A 116 -0.45 0.69 -16.33
C ILE A 116 -1.16 1.94 -15.80
N TYR A 117 -0.64 3.14 -16.11
CA TYR A 117 -1.23 4.39 -15.60
C TYR A 117 -2.70 4.57 -16.02
N PRO A 118 -3.09 4.49 -17.30
CA PRO A 118 -4.50 4.61 -17.70
C PRO A 118 -5.36 3.46 -17.14
N LEU A 119 -4.80 2.24 -17.01
CA LEU A 119 -5.53 1.13 -16.38
C LEU A 119 -5.79 1.37 -14.89
N ASN A 120 -4.85 1.94 -14.15
CA ASN A 120 -5.06 2.33 -12.76
C ASN A 120 -6.19 3.38 -12.64
N VAL A 121 -6.19 4.39 -13.51
CA VAL A 121 -7.25 5.42 -13.54
C VAL A 121 -8.60 4.80 -13.89
N LEU A 122 -8.65 3.94 -14.93
CA LEU A 122 -9.87 3.22 -15.30
C LEU A 122 -10.40 2.37 -14.13
N THR A 123 -9.51 1.68 -13.41
CA THR A 123 -9.90 0.87 -12.25
C THR A 123 -10.54 1.72 -11.16
N ILE A 124 -9.99 2.89 -10.86
CA ILE A 124 -10.58 3.81 -9.88
C ILE A 124 -12.00 4.22 -10.32
N ILE A 125 -12.20 4.53 -11.60
CA ILE A 125 -13.51 4.87 -12.15
C ILE A 125 -14.49 3.69 -12.00
N VAL A 126 -14.05 2.47 -12.33
CA VAL A 126 -14.85 1.24 -12.18
C VAL A 126 -15.26 1.04 -10.72
N VAL A 127 -14.33 1.21 -9.76
CA VAL A 127 -14.63 1.10 -8.33
C VAL A 127 -15.62 2.15 -7.86
N LEU A 128 -15.47 3.41 -8.31
CA LEU A 128 -16.44 4.45 -8.00
C LEU A 128 -17.84 4.08 -8.53
N PHE A 129 -17.94 3.51 -9.71
CA PHE A 129 -19.23 3.03 -10.23
C PHE A 129 -19.81 1.89 -9.38
N ILE A 130 -19.01 0.95 -8.90
CA ILE A 130 -19.48 -0.11 -7.98
C ILE A 130 -20.06 0.50 -6.70
N VAL A 131 -19.44 1.55 -6.18
CA VAL A 131 -19.87 2.19 -4.93
C VAL A 131 -21.15 3.01 -5.12
N PHE A 132 -21.26 3.76 -6.21
CA PHE A 132 -22.33 4.76 -6.40
C PHE A 132 -23.48 4.30 -7.26
N LEU A 133 -23.30 3.31 -8.15
CA LEU A 133 -24.38 2.81 -8.99
C LEU A 133 -25.11 1.64 -8.31
N SER A 134 -26.41 1.79 -8.11
CA SER A 134 -27.32 0.79 -7.55
C SER A 134 -28.31 0.33 -8.60
N SER A 135 -27.89 -0.38 -9.65
CA SER A 135 -28.86 -0.77 -10.69
C SER A 135 -28.38 -1.93 -11.56
N PHE A 136 -29.17 -2.29 -12.55
CA PHE A 136 -28.99 -3.38 -13.51
C PHE A 136 -27.58 -3.48 -14.15
N ILE A 137 -26.82 -2.39 -14.20
CA ILE A 137 -25.45 -2.36 -14.74
C ILE A 137 -24.42 -2.83 -13.70
N HIS A 138 -24.80 -2.98 -12.43
CA HIS A 138 -23.90 -3.32 -11.32
C HIS A 138 -23.12 -4.61 -11.58
N ASP A 139 -23.81 -5.70 -11.93
CA ASP A 139 -23.18 -7.01 -12.13
C ASP A 139 -22.19 -7.01 -13.29
N PHE A 140 -22.47 -6.24 -14.35
CA PHE A 140 -21.55 -6.07 -15.46
C PHE A 140 -20.27 -5.34 -15.02
N ILE A 141 -20.42 -4.27 -14.25
CA ILE A 141 -19.27 -3.49 -13.73
C ILE A 141 -18.45 -4.32 -12.74
N VAL A 142 -19.09 -5.09 -11.86
CA VAL A 142 -18.41 -6.00 -10.92
C VAL A 142 -17.68 -7.10 -11.69
N SER A 143 -18.24 -7.62 -12.79
CA SER A 143 -17.56 -8.58 -13.67
C SER A 143 -16.28 -8.00 -14.27
N ILE A 144 -16.31 -6.74 -14.71
CA ILE A 144 -15.10 -6.04 -15.20
C ILE A 144 -14.08 -5.92 -14.05
N ALA A 145 -14.52 -5.50 -12.87
CA ALA A 145 -13.65 -5.38 -11.71
C ALA A 145 -12.99 -6.72 -11.32
N ALA A 146 -13.70 -7.83 -11.48
CA ALA A 146 -13.17 -9.17 -11.23
C ALA A 146 -12.06 -9.59 -12.21
N LEU A 147 -12.07 -9.06 -13.43
CA LEU A 147 -11.03 -9.35 -14.43
C LEU A 147 -9.76 -8.50 -14.24
N LEU A 148 -9.88 -7.30 -13.67
CA LEU A 148 -8.75 -6.36 -13.56
C LEU A 148 -7.56 -6.91 -12.75
N PRO A 149 -7.73 -7.55 -11.58
CA PRO A 149 -6.60 -8.16 -10.87
C PRO A 149 -5.90 -9.27 -11.67
N LEU A 150 -6.64 -10.02 -12.49
CA LEU A 150 -6.04 -11.02 -13.38
C LEU A 150 -5.18 -10.36 -14.48
N VAL A 151 -5.62 -9.21 -15.01
CA VAL A 151 -4.81 -8.39 -15.92
C VAL A 151 -3.54 -7.90 -15.22
N ALA A 152 -3.63 -7.48 -13.94
CA ALA A 152 -2.44 -7.09 -13.17
C ALA A 152 -1.47 -8.26 -12.99
N VAL A 153 -1.95 -9.46 -12.65
CA VAL A 153 -1.13 -10.68 -12.54
C VAL A 153 -0.47 -11.01 -13.88
N PHE A 154 -1.21 -10.89 -15.00
CA PHE A 154 -0.66 -11.10 -16.35
C PHE A 154 0.47 -10.09 -16.65
N LEU A 155 0.26 -8.80 -16.39
CA LEU A 155 1.27 -7.77 -16.62
C LEU A 155 2.51 -7.98 -15.76
N TYR A 156 2.35 -8.34 -14.48
CA TYR A 156 3.44 -8.70 -13.58
C TYR A 156 4.30 -9.83 -14.15
N ASN A 157 3.65 -10.92 -14.57
CA ASN A 157 4.37 -12.08 -15.11
C ASN A 157 5.01 -11.80 -16.48
N LYS A 158 4.33 -11.05 -17.35
CA LYS A 158 4.86 -10.67 -18.67
C LYS A 158 6.05 -9.71 -18.56
N SER A 159 6.09 -8.90 -17.53
CA SER A 159 7.20 -7.98 -17.26
C SER A 159 8.34 -8.59 -16.45
N HIS A 160 8.26 -9.89 -16.12
CA HIS A 160 9.24 -10.58 -15.25
C HIS A 160 9.46 -9.87 -13.90
N GLY A 161 8.40 -9.25 -13.34
CA GLY A 161 8.48 -8.53 -12.07
C GLY A 161 8.96 -7.07 -12.17
N LEU A 162 9.19 -6.55 -13.40
CA LEU A 162 9.53 -5.12 -13.57
C LEU A 162 8.38 -4.20 -13.13
N ALA A 163 7.12 -4.62 -13.29
CA ALA A 163 5.96 -3.98 -12.67
C ALA A 163 5.66 -4.68 -11.34
N LYS A 164 5.41 -3.95 -10.26
CA LYS A 164 5.22 -4.49 -8.90
C LYS A 164 3.86 -4.15 -8.32
N PHE A 165 3.34 -5.03 -7.44
CA PHE A 165 2.11 -4.77 -6.69
C PHE A 165 2.34 -3.86 -5.49
N LEU A 166 3.42 -4.10 -4.74
CA LEU A 166 3.79 -3.31 -3.59
C LEU A 166 5.05 -2.51 -3.93
N ILE A 167 4.94 -1.22 -3.84
CA ILE A 167 6.03 -0.29 -4.11
C ILE A 167 6.16 0.70 -2.97
N SER A 168 7.39 1.13 -2.68
CA SER A 168 7.66 2.28 -1.83
C SER A 168 7.32 3.59 -2.56
N LYS A 169 7.33 4.71 -1.87
CA LYS A 169 7.12 6.03 -2.47
C LYS A 169 8.25 6.39 -3.46
N THR A 170 9.43 5.89 -3.22
CA THR A 170 10.66 6.12 -3.99
C THR A 170 10.86 5.12 -5.12
N ASP A 171 10.16 3.98 -5.10
CA ASP A 171 10.33 2.87 -6.04
C ASP A 171 10.04 3.29 -7.50
N PRO A 172 11.01 3.17 -8.43
CA PRO A 172 10.85 3.55 -9.84
C PRO A 172 9.97 2.58 -10.65
N HIS A 173 9.66 1.41 -10.10
CA HIS A 173 8.89 0.38 -10.77
C HIS A 173 7.45 0.82 -11.07
N PRO A 174 6.86 0.42 -12.21
CA PRO A 174 5.45 0.66 -12.49
C PRO A 174 4.54 -0.04 -11.49
N SER A 175 3.61 0.70 -10.85
CA SER A 175 2.71 0.18 -9.81
C SER A 175 1.47 -0.49 -10.37
N LEU A 176 1.25 -1.75 -10.01
CA LEU A 176 0.03 -2.52 -10.28
C LEU A 176 -1.00 -2.41 -9.15
N MET A 177 -0.70 -1.66 -8.08
CA MET A 177 -1.55 -1.58 -6.89
C MET A 177 -2.95 -1.01 -7.20
N GLY A 178 -3.04 -0.06 -8.13
CA GLY A 178 -4.34 0.48 -8.55
C GLY A 178 -5.20 -0.61 -9.21
N ILE A 179 -4.64 -1.31 -10.21
CA ILE A 179 -5.37 -2.35 -10.95
C ILE A 179 -5.71 -3.55 -10.04
N GLY A 180 -4.74 -4.03 -9.26
CA GLY A 180 -4.93 -5.17 -8.36
C GLY A 180 -5.67 -4.82 -7.07
N GLY A 181 -5.16 -3.86 -6.32
CA GLY A 181 -5.64 -3.52 -4.98
C GLY A 181 -6.97 -2.77 -4.97
N ALA A 182 -7.11 -1.71 -5.81
CA ALA A 182 -8.37 -0.97 -5.85
C ALA A 182 -9.53 -1.81 -6.38
N ALA A 183 -9.31 -2.62 -7.44
CA ALA A 183 -10.34 -3.52 -7.94
C ALA A 183 -10.75 -4.55 -6.87
N THR A 184 -9.78 -5.13 -6.14
CA THR A 184 -10.05 -6.06 -5.03
C THR A 184 -10.88 -5.41 -3.92
N ALA A 185 -10.59 -4.13 -3.58
CA ALA A 185 -11.37 -3.39 -2.58
C ALA A 185 -12.81 -3.14 -3.06
N GLY A 186 -13.00 -2.80 -4.34
CA GLY A 186 -14.32 -2.66 -4.94
C GLY A 186 -15.14 -3.96 -4.93
N LEU A 187 -14.49 -5.09 -5.23
CA LEU A 187 -15.11 -6.42 -5.15
C LEU A 187 -15.49 -6.79 -3.72
N LEU A 188 -14.62 -6.51 -2.76
CA LEU A 188 -14.90 -6.76 -1.34
C LEU A 188 -16.11 -5.94 -0.87
N TYR A 189 -16.17 -4.66 -1.27
CA TYR A 189 -17.32 -3.80 -0.98
C TYR A 189 -18.62 -4.37 -1.59
N SER A 190 -18.58 -4.83 -2.84
CA SER A 190 -19.73 -5.49 -3.48
C SER A 190 -20.12 -6.76 -2.73
N ALA A 191 -19.17 -7.64 -2.43
CA ALA A 191 -19.41 -8.88 -1.69
C ALA A 191 -20.00 -8.65 -0.28
N TRP A 192 -19.57 -7.56 0.39
CA TRP A 192 -20.07 -7.20 1.72
C TRP A 192 -21.52 -6.69 1.71
N ARG A 193 -21.95 -6.06 0.62
CA ARG A 193 -23.36 -5.63 0.47
C ARG A 193 -24.32 -6.80 0.34
N GLU A 194 -23.84 -7.96 -0.11
CA GLU A 194 -24.65 -9.14 -0.31
C GLU A 194 -24.78 -9.95 1.01
N ASN A 195 -26.01 -10.17 1.43
CA ASN A 195 -26.31 -10.96 2.62
C ASN A 195 -26.26 -12.45 2.28
N LEU A 196 -25.09 -13.07 2.42
CA LEU A 196 -24.95 -14.51 2.26
C LEU A 196 -25.52 -15.25 3.47
N LEU A 197 -26.61 -15.98 3.27
CA LEU A 197 -27.27 -16.76 4.32
C LEU A 197 -26.49 -18.04 4.65
N HIS A 198 -25.79 -18.61 3.68
CA HIS A 198 -25.06 -19.87 3.87
C HIS A 198 -23.89 -19.97 2.89
N ILE A 199 -22.71 -20.28 3.42
CA ILE A 199 -21.50 -20.56 2.62
C ILE A 199 -21.19 -22.06 2.78
N PRO A 200 -21.21 -22.87 1.69
CA PRO A 200 -20.86 -24.28 1.73
C PRO A 200 -19.39 -24.47 2.17
N SER A 201 -19.08 -25.56 2.89
CA SER A 201 -17.69 -25.84 3.30
C SER A 201 -16.71 -25.99 2.14
N GLN A 202 -17.17 -26.52 1.01
CA GLN A 202 -16.38 -26.65 -0.22
C GLN A 202 -15.94 -25.32 -0.80
N PHE A 203 -16.70 -24.24 -0.58
CA PHE A 203 -16.34 -22.88 -0.99
C PHE A 203 -14.99 -22.46 -0.41
N TRP A 204 -14.74 -22.72 0.87
CA TRP A 204 -13.49 -22.36 1.53
C TRP A 204 -12.27 -23.09 0.96
N LEU A 205 -12.46 -24.32 0.54
CA LEU A 205 -11.38 -25.09 -0.13
C LEU A 205 -11.03 -24.46 -1.48
N ILE A 206 -12.03 -24.05 -2.28
CA ILE A 206 -11.81 -23.36 -3.56
C ILE A 206 -11.11 -22.03 -3.33
N VAL A 207 -11.58 -21.21 -2.36
CA VAL A 207 -10.94 -19.95 -1.97
C VAL A 207 -9.46 -20.17 -1.65
N LEU A 208 -9.15 -21.18 -0.83
CA LEU A 208 -7.78 -21.49 -0.44
C LEU A 208 -6.90 -21.86 -1.65
N VAL A 209 -7.38 -22.76 -2.51
CA VAL A 209 -6.62 -23.19 -3.69
C VAL A 209 -6.36 -22.03 -4.65
N VAL A 210 -7.38 -21.23 -4.96
CA VAL A 210 -7.25 -20.05 -5.82
C VAL A 210 -6.29 -19.03 -5.22
N THR A 211 -6.38 -18.78 -3.91
CA THR A 211 -5.47 -17.89 -3.17
C THR A 211 -4.02 -18.34 -3.31
N LEU A 212 -3.73 -19.62 -3.09
CA LEU A 212 -2.36 -20.14 -3.17
C LEU A 212 -1.79 -20.03 -4.59
N ILE A 213 -2.60 -20.36 -5.61
CA ILE A 213 -2.19 -20.23 -7.01
C ILE A 213 -1.89 -18.77 -7.35
N LEU A 214 -2.77 -17.85 -7.00
CA LEU A 214 -2.57 -16.41 -7.27
C LEU A 214 -1.38 -15.85 -6.51
N THR A 215 -1.22 -16.21 -5.24
CA THR A 215 -0.05 -15.79 -4.44
C THR A 215 1.24 -16.25 -5.10
N TYR A 216 1.32 -17.51 -5.52
CA TYR A 216 2.48 -18.02 -6.26
C TYR A 216 2.73 -17.22 -7.55
N LEU A 217 1.68 -16.94 -8.34
CA LEU A 217 1.83 -16.17 -9.59
C LEU A 217 2.24 -14.72 -9.35
N CYS A 218 1.83 -14.12 -8.24
CA CYS A 218 2.17 -12.72 -7.87
C CYS A 218 3.55 -12.60 -7.21
N THR A 219 4.14 -13.69 -6.71
CA THR A 219 5.41 -13.62 -5.96
C THR A 219 6.56 -14.36 -6.63
N ARG A 220 6.30 -15.16 -7.66
CA ARG A 220 7.35 -16.00 -8.29
C ARG A 220 8.52 -15.24 -8.92
N ASN A 221 8.32 -13.97 -9.24
CA ASN A 221 9.35 -13.10 -9.80
C ASN A 221 9.93 -12.11 -8.75
N GLU A 222 9.48 -12.19 -7.48
CA GLU A 222 10.06 -11.38 -6.41
C GLU A 222 11.46 -11.91 -6.06
N ARG A 223 12.40 -10.99 -5.83
CA ARG A 223 13.79 -11.31 -5.53
C ARG A 223 14.26 -10.54 -4.32
N ILE A 224 15.21 -11.14 -3.62
CA ILE A 224 15.96 -10.46 -2.58
C ILE A 224 16.97 -9.56 -3.30
N THR A 225 16.84 -8.26 -3.11
CA THR A 225 17.82 -7.26 -3.56
C THR A 225 18.59 -6.72 -2.36
N PRO A 226 19.73 -6.04 -2.56
CA PRO A 226 20.45 -5.40 -1.46
C PRO A 226 19.59 -4.46 -0.62
N THR A 227 18.66 -3.75 -1.25
CA THR A 227 17.69 -2.87 -0.60
C THR A 227 16.55 -3.65 0.07
N TYR A 228 16.14 -4.80 -0.50
CA TYR A 228 15.07 -5.65 0.02
C TYR A 228 15.65 -6.88 0.74
N GLY A 229 15.71 -6.82 2.06
CA GLY A 229 16.13 -7.95 2.89
C GLY A 229 15.10 -9.08 2.96
N GLN A 230 15.49 -10.23 3.56
CA GLN A 230 14.57 -11.37 3.78
C GLN A 230 13.29 -10.98 4.53
N ARG A 231 13.37 -10.00 5.41
CA ARG A 231 12.23 -9.50 6.20
C ARG A 231 11.19 -8.83 5.31
N ASP A 232 11.65 -8.02 4.36
CA ASP A 232 10.79 -7.30 3.44
C ASP A 232 10.13 -8.27 2.45
N LEU A 233 10.85 -9.27 1.97
CA LEU A 233 10.30 -10.33 1.14
C LEU A 233 9.16 -11.08 1.86
N LEU A 234 9.33 -11.44 3.14
CA LEU A 234 8.27 -12.09 3.92
C LEU A 234 7.04 -11.19 4.08
N LEU A 235 7.24 -9.88 4.28
CA LEU A 235 6.15 -8.90 4.36
C LEU A 235 5.42 -8.79 3.02
N VAL A 236 6.14 -8.75 1.90
CA VAL A 236 5.55 -8.73 0.55
C VAL A 236 4.73 -9.99 0.30
N ILE A 237 5.27 -11.17 0.58
CA ILE A 237 4.56 -12.45 0.43
C ILE A 237 3.31 -12.47 1.31
N GLY A 238 3.42 -12.06 2.58
CA GLY A 238 2.29 -12.02 3.52
C GLY A 238 1.19 -11.06 3.07
N ALA A 239 1.54 -9.84 2.68
CA ALA A 239 0.60 -8.86 2.17
C ALA A 239 -0.08 -9.34 0.87
N THR A 240 0.69 -9.94 -0.05
CA THR A 240 0.17 -10.52 -1.29
C THR A 240 -0.79 -11.67 -1.01
N LEU A 241 -0.46 -12.55 -0.06
CA LEU A 241 -1.34 -13.65 0.37
C LEU A 241 -2.69 -13.13 0.86
N ILE A 242 -2.68 -12.10 1.72
CA ILE A 242 -3.90 -11.46 2.22
C ILE A 242 -4.70 -10.85 1.06
N GLY A 243 -4.04 -10.10 0.17
CA GLY A 243 -4.68 -9.50 -1.00
C GLY A 243 -5.32 -10.54 -1.93
N CYS A 244 -4.61 -11.63 -2.23
CA CYS A 244 -5.11 -12.74 -3.04
C CYS A 244 -6.27 -13.47 -2.36
N PHE A 245 -6.22 -13.63 -1.02
CA PHE A 245 -7.33 -14.21 -0.27
C PHE A 245 -8.59 -13.35 -0.37
N VAL A 246 -8.48 -12.04 -0.13
CA VAL A 246 -9.60 -11.11 -0.24
C VAL A 246 -10.17 -11.10 -1.65
N TYR A 247 -9.33 -11.09 -2.68
CA TYR A 247 -9.76 -11.17 -4.07
C TYR A 247 -10.49 -12.46 -4.38
N SER A 248 -9.91 -13.61 -4.01
CA SER A 248 -10.49 -14.93 -4.27
C SER A 248 -11.85 -15.08 -3.59
N TYR A 249 -11.93 -14.67 -2.31
CA TYR A 249 -13.18 -14.67 -1.57
C TYR A 249 -14.24 -13.81 -2.25
N SER A 250 -13.94 -12.54 -2.51
CA SER A 250 -14.90 -11.60 -3.07
C SER A 250 -15.39 -11.99 -4.46
N THR A 251 -14.47 -12.47 -5.32
CA THR A 251 -14.81 -12.93 -6.67
C THR A 251 -15.68 -14.18 -6.64
N LEU A 252 -15.37 -15.14 -5.77
CA LEU A 252 -16.16 -16.37 -5.65
C LEU A 252 -17.54 -16.10 -5.02
N VAL A 253 -17.65 -15.16 -4.08
CA VAL A 253 -18.94 -14.68 -3.58
C VAL A 253 -19.76 -14.10 -4.72
N PHE A 254 -19.19 -13.18 -5.49
CA PHE A 254 -19.86 -12.59 -6.65
C PHE A 254 -20.30 -13.66 -7.66
N CYS A 255 -19.41 -14.59 -8.02
CA CYS A 255 -19.75 -15.69 -8.94
C CYS A 255 -20.88 -16.57 -8.39
N ASN A 256 -20.84 -16.89 -7.10
CA ASN A 256 -21.90 -17.69 -6.47
C ASN A 256 -23.26 -17.00 -6.56
N ILE A 257 -23.32 -15.69 -6.29
CA ILE A 257 -24.55 -14.91 -6.35
C ILE A 257 -25.07 -14.77 -7.81
N THR A 258 -24.17 -14.40 -8.71
CA THR A 258 -24.56 -14.10 -10.10
C THR A 258 -24.95 -15.35 -10.89
N PHE A 259 -24.30 -16.49 -10.61
CA PHE A 259 -24.53 -17.75 -11.36
C PHE A 259 -25.32 -18.79 -10.57
N ASP A 260 -25.76 -18.48 -9.34
CA ASP A 260 -26.62 -19.38 -8.58
C ASP A 260 -28.02 -19.46 -9.20
N GLN A 261 -28.29 -20.59 -9.85
CA GLN A 261 -29.60 -20.92 -10.42
C GLN A 261 -30.44 -21.82 -9.50
N SER A 262 -30.03 -21.95 -8.23
CA SER A 262 -30.78 -22.78 -7.26
C SER A 262 -32.17 -22.22 -7.01
N LYS A 263 -33.15 -23.12 -6.86
CA LYS A 263 -34.52 -22.70 -6.54
C LYS A 263 -34.55 -22.05 -5.14
N PRO A 264 -35.29 -20.92 -4.98
CA PRO A 264 -35.44 -20.28 -3.67
C PRO A 264 -35.91 -21.30 -2.61
N LYS A 265 -35.19 -21.40 -1.51
CA LYS A 265 -35.65 -22.16 -0.36
C LYS A 265 -36.46 -21.24 0.53
N TYR A 266 -37.73 -21.59 0.75
CA TYR A 266 -38.56 -20.87 1.70
C TYR A 266 -38.36 -21.46 3.12
N TYR A 267 -38.11 -20.56 4.08
CA TYR A 267 -38.00 -20.93 5.48
C TYR A 267 -39.16 -20.30 6.24
N ASP A 268 -39.91 -21.10 6.93
CA ASP A 268 -40.94 -20.61 7.87
C ASP A 268 -40.22 -20.12 9.13
N SER A 269 -40.15 -18.81 9.33
CA SER A 269 -39.56 -18.19 10.52
C SER A 269 -40.69 -17.65 11.41
N SER A 270 -40.77 -18.13 12.63
CA SER A 270 -41.62 -17.54 13.67
C SER A 270 -40.86 -16.42 14.39
N ILE A 271 -41.44 -15.21 14.42
CA ILE A 271 -40.89 -14.11 15.21
C ILE A 271 -41.09 -14.40 16.67
N LYS A 272 -40.02 -14.74 17.40
CA LYS A 272 -40.06 -15.05 18.85
C LYS A 272 -40.12 -13.80 19.72
N ASP A 273 -39.54 -12.69 19.28
CA ASP A 273 -39.49 -11.41 20.01
C ASP A 273 -39.56 -10.20 19.08
N LYS A 274 -40.34 -9.20 19.47
CA LYS A 274 -40.38 -7.88 18.86
C LYS A 274 -39.88 -6.83 19.84
N SER A 275 -38.70 -6.30 19.64
CA SER A 275 -38.25 -5.10 20.34
C SER A 275 -38.66 -3.83 19.60
N TYR A 276 -39.39 -2.94 20.23
CA TYR A 276 -39.71 -1.64 19.70
C TYR A 276 -38.75 -0.59 20.26
N THR A 277 -37.86 -0.06 19.43
CA THR A 277 -37.12 1.15 19.76
C THR A 277 -38.01 2.34 19.40
N SER A 278 -38.63 2.98 20.40
CA SER A 278 -39.37 4.21 20.19
C SER A 278 -38.35 5.30 19.91
N GLY A 279 -38.11 5.60 18.62
CA GLY A 279 -37.36 6.80 18.23
C GLY A 279 -38.19 8.02 18.63
N LYS A 280 -37.70 8.85 19.59
CA LYS A 280 -38.25 10.18 19.81
C LYS A 280 -38.04 11.00 18.54
N GLY A 281 -39.09 11.07 17.70
CA GLY A 281 -39.16 12.01 16.61
C GLY A 281 -39.03 13.42 17.16
N ARG A 282 -37.96 14.13 16.84
CA ARG A 282 -37.92 15.58 16.98
C ARG A 282 -38.87 16.16 15.91
N ARG A 283 -39.90 16.85 16.38
CA ARG A 283 -40.68 17.79 15.59
C ARG A 283 -39.86 19.01 15.26
#